data_5ddb364f837ab7e6eca9d94d6dd778c1
#
_entry.id   5ddb364f837ab7e6eca9d94d6dd778c1
#
_cell.length_a   1.000
_cell.length_b   1.000
_cell.length_c   1.000
_cell.angle_alpha   90.00
_cell.angle_beta   90.00
_cell.angle_gamma   90.00
#
_symmetry.space_group_name_H-M   'P 1'
#
loop_
_entity.id
_entity.type
_entity.pdbx_description
1 polymer ?
#
loop_
_entity_poly.entity_id
_entity_poly.type
_entity_poly.pdbx_seq_one_letter_code
_entity_poly.pdbx_strand_id
1 'polypeptide(L)'
;MNETQTANPTVHKPAGPMAFTFGDPEPVMEGRDILDYVECMSNGRYYEPPIPPSALAKSFRSNPHHSSAIYLKRNLLVSCFEKNSLLSVADFSAWALEFLIFGNAYLEERRSLTGRTVRLAHAPAKYMRRGIEAGKFWFVRGWGEEHEFQADRVHQFMEYDPNQEIYGLPEYLSNMQAAWLNESATLFRRKYYNNGSHAGFILYVSDAAQDSRDVDSIREALKNSKGPGNFKNLFYYSPNGKKDGIQLIPVSEVAAKDDFLNIKKVSRDDVLAAHRVPPQLLGVIPENTGGFGGVIPAASVFVRNELMPLMERMAALNDQVGAEVIRFRPYTLGELAAQVAKQSGGLLAAA
;
A
#
# COMPACT_ATOMS: atom_id res chain seq x y z
N MET A 1 76.57 3.10 -15.83
CA MET A 1 75.73 2.23 -16.67
C MET A 1 74.27 2.64 -16.36
N ASN A 2 73.72 3.49 -17.19
CA ASN A 2 72.33 3.93 -17.06
C ASN A 2 71.50 3.13 -18.04
N GLU A 3 70.62 2.32 -17.54
CA GLU A 3 69.60 1.67 -18.37
C GLU A 3 68.39 2.59 -18.48
N THR A 4 68.19 3.07 -19.69
CA THR A 4 67.00 3.84 -20.09
C THR A 4 65.83 2.87 -20.34
N GLN A 5 64.84 2.86 -19.44
CA GLN A 5 63.61 2.13 -19.68
C GLN A 5 62.76 2.91 -20.70
N THR A 6 62.63 2.34 -21.89
CA THR A 6 61.70 2.80 -22.93
C THR A 6 60.26 2.42 -22.50
N ALA A 7 59.44 3.43 -22.25
CA ALA A 7 58.01 3.31 -22.02
C ALA A 7 57.31 2.87 -23.33
N ASN A 8 56.68 1.69 -23.29
CA ASN A 8 55.76 1.22 -24.35
C ASN A 8 54.53 2.12 -24.45
N PRO A 9 54.12 2.57 -25.65
CA PRO A 9 52.88 3.29 -25.81
C PRO A 9 51.69 2.34 -25.57
N THR A 10 50.89 2.66 -24.57
CA THR A 10 49.61 2.00 -24.33
C THR A 10 48.68 2.25 -25.52
N VAL A 11 48.45 1.22 -26.31
CA VAL A 11 47.44 1.21 -27.38
C VAL A 11 46.05 1.27 -26.72
N HIS A 12 45.40 2.43 -26.74
CA HIS A 12 44.01 2.57 -26.35
C HIS A 12 43.13 1.77 -27.34
N LYS A 13 42.57 0.62 -26.87
CA LYS A 13 41.48 -0.05 -27.59
C LYS A 13 40.30 0.93 -27.72
N PRO A 14 39.70 1.07 -28.92
CA PRO A 14 38.49 1.85 -29.05
C PRO A 14 37.41 1.29 -28.12
N ALA A 15 36.81 2.17 -27.32
CA ALA A 15 35.71 1.79 -26.44
C ALA A 15 34.55 1.27 -27.31
N GLY A 16 34.14 0.04 -27.09
CA GLY A 16 32.95 -0.51 -27.70
C GLY A 16 31.69 0.28 -27.31
N PRO A 17 30.56 0.07 -27.97
CA PRO A 17 29.32 0.79 -27.67
C PRO A 17 28.98 0.61 -26.20
N MET A 18 28.87 1.73 -25.46
CA MET A 18 28.48 1.75 -24.06
C MET A 18 27.01 2.16 -23.93
N ALA A 19 26.20 1.29 -23.38
CA ALA A 19 24.83 1.58 -22.98
C ALA A 19 24.75 1.72 -21.47
N PHE A 20 24.01 2.72 -20.97
CA PHE A 20 23.72 2.85 -19.56
C PHE A 20 22.25 3.24 -19.36
N THR A 21 21.63 2.77 -18.30
CA THR A 21 20.29 3.13 -17.87
C THR A 21 20.34 3.96 -16.60
N PHE A 22 19.40 4.87 -16.44
CA PHE A 22 19.18 5.57 -15.17
C PHE A 22 18.29 4.68 -14.31
N GLY A 23 18.72 4.40 -13.09
CA GLY A 23 18.12 3.46 -12.15
C GLY A 23 16.59 3.37 -12.21
N ASP A 24 16.08 2.16 -12.12
CA ASP A 24 14.67 1.86 -12.26
C ASP A 24 13.85 2.33 -11.05
N PRO A 25 12.57 2.69 -11.23
CA PRO A 25 11.69 2.94 -10.10
C PRO A 25 11.50 1.62 -9.35
N GLU A 26 11.86 1.61 -8.06
CA GLU A 26 11.65 0.44 -7.22
C GLU A 26 10.24 0.51 -6.60
N PRO A 27 9.41 -0.53 -6.77
CA PRO A 27 8.15 -0.65 -6.05
C PRO A 27 8.41 -0.81 -4.55
N VAL A 28 7.45 -0.38 -3.72
CA VAL A 28 7.54 -0.55 -2.25
C VAL A 28 7.56 -2.04 -1.88
N MET A 29 7.02 -2.90 -2.76
CA MET A 29 6.97 -4.36 -2.58
C MET A 29 7.20 -5.10 -3.89
N GLU A 30 7.86 -6.25 -3.80
CA GLU A 30 7.81 -7.25 -4.85
C GLU A 30 6.50 -8.04 -4.74
N GLY A 31 5.74 -8.11 -5.85
CA GLY A 31 4.43 -8.77 -5.89
C GLY A 31 4.44 -10.25 -5.49
N ARG A 32 5.59 -10.89 -5.55
CA ARG A 32 5.80 -12.30 -5.16
C ARG A 32 5.54 -12.55 -3.68
N ASP A 33 5.86 -11.61 -2.80
CA ASP A 33 5.72 -11.79 -1.35
C ASP A 33 4.27 -12.02 -0.88
N ILE A 34 3.30 -11.73 -1.72
CA ILE A 34 1.87 -11.86 -1.39
C ILE A 34 1.16 -12.90 -2.26
N LEU A 35 1.54 -13.01 -3.54
CA LEU A 35 0.83 -13.89 -4.48
C LEU A 35 1.28 -15.35 -4.38
N ASP A 36 2.49 -15.60 -3.90
CA ASP A 36 3.07 -16.94 -3.76
C ASP A 36 2.85 -17.50 -2.33
N TYR A 37 1.71 -17.17 -1.71
CA TYR A 37 1.41 -17.75 -0.41
C TYR A 37 1.19 -19.26 -0.49
N VAL A 38 1.66 -19.96 0.52
CA VAL A 38 1.51 -21.40 0.69
C VAL A 38 0.69 -21.70 1.94
N GLU A 39 0.30 -22.96 2.11
CA GLU A 39 -0.31 -23.41 3.35
C GLU A 39 0.61 -23.14 4.56
N CYS A 40 0.02 -23.00 5.73
CA CYS A 40 0.76 -22.72 6.95
C CYS A 40 1.74 -23.85 7.28
N MET A 41 3.01 -23.51 7.35
CA MET A 41 4.05 -24.42 7.78
C MET A 41 4.23 -24.33 9.30
N SER A 42 4.43 -25.50 9.94
CA SER A 42 4.73 -25.56 11.36
C SER A 42 6.23 -25.78 11.59
N ASN A 43 6.78 -25.04 12.57
CA ASN A 43 8.16 -25.27 13.05
C ASN A 43 8.23 -26.19 14.28
N GLY A 44 7.15 -26.91 14.61
CA GLY A 44 7.07 -27.78 15.78
C GLY A 44 6.56 -27.10 17.06
N ARG A 45 6.42 -25.77 17.09
CA ARG A 45 5.86 -25.01 18.22
C ARG A 45 4.66 -24.15 17.81
N TYR A 46 4.77 -23.49 16.68
CA TYR A 46 3.73 -22.63 16.13
C TYR A 46 3.71 -22.70 14.61
N TYR A 47 2.62 -22.21 14.03
CA TYR A 47 2.46 -22.08 12.59
C TYR A 47 2.97 -20.71 12.10
N GLU A 48 3.71 -20.71 10.99
CA GLU A 48 4.03 -19.47 10.29
C GLU A 48 2.83 -19.01 9.43
N PRO A 49 2.54 -17.70 9.37
CA PRO A 49 1.49 -17.19 8.51
C PRO A 49 1.77 -17.48 7.03
N PRO A 50 0.74 -17.74 6.22
CA PRO A 50 0.90 -18.06 4.80
C PRO A 50 1.47 -16.87 4.00
N ILE A 51 1.17 -15.66 4.44
CA ILE A 51 1.71 -14.42 3.89
C ILE A 51 2.53 -13.73 4.98
N PRO A 52 3.77 -13.31 4.71
CA PRO A 52 4.57 -12.57 5.67
C PRO A 52 3.84 -11.30 6.16
N PRO A 53 3.59 -11.13 7.46
CA PRO A 53 2.88 -9.94 7.97
C PRO A 53 3.60 -8.63 7.64
N SER A 54 4.92 -8.67 7.48
CA SER A 54 5.71 -7.52 7.03
C SER A 54 5.34 -7.09 5.61
N ALA A 55 5.02 -8.03 4.72
CA ALA A 55 4.57 -7.77 3.36
C ALA A 55 3.21 -7.09 3.36
N LEU A 56 2.23 -7.60 4.12
CA LEU A 56 0.91 -6.97 4.28
C LEU A 56 1.02 -5.57 4.89
N ALA A 57 1.87 -5.37 5.90
CA ALA A 57 2.11 -4.06 6.50
C ALA A 57 2.71 -3.04 5.53
N LYS A 58 3.56 -3.49 4.59
CA LYS A 58 4.08 -2.63 3.51
C LYS A 58 2.99 -2.32 2.48
N SER A 59 2.22 -3.33 2.04
CA SER A 59 1.15 -3.17 1.05
C SER A 59 0.09 -2.17 1.48
N PHE A 60 -0.20 -2.10 2.77
CA PHE A 60 -1.11 -1.10 3.35
C PHE A 60 -0.76 0.34 2.94
N ARG A 61 0.52 0.63 2.65
CA ARG A 61 1.00 1.97 2.27
C ARG A 61 1.34 2.12 0.79
N SER A 62 1.17 1.09 -0.01
CA SER A 62 1.50 1.13 -1.44
C SER A 62 0.61 2.09 -2.23
N ASN A 63 -0.66 2.22 -1.81
CA ASN A 63 -1.65 3.02 -2.53
C ASN A 63 -2.47 3.88 -1.57
N PRO A 64 -2.65 5.21 -1.85
CA PRO A 64 -3.41 6.10 -0.98
C PRO A 64 -4.89 5.72 -0.89
N HIS A 65 -5.50 5.18 -1.95
CA HIS A 65 -6.91 4.78 -1.94
C HIS A 65 -7.12 3.53 -1.08
N HIS A 66 -6.17 2.59 -1.13
CA HIS A 66 -6.15 1.40 -0.29
C HIS A 66 -6.06 1.76 1.21
N SER A 67 -5.07 2.54 1.59
CA SER A 67 -4.93 2.94 3.00
C SER A 67 -6.10 3.82 3.49
N SER A 68 -6.63 4.72 2.64
CA SER A 68 -7.75 5.57 3.00
C SER A 68 -9.04 4.80 3.24
N ALA A 69 -9.33 3.77 2.42
CA ALA A 69 -10.49 2.90 2.61
C ALA A 69 -10.42 2.13 3.93
N ILE A 70 -9.26 1.57 4.27
CA ILE A 70 -9.02 0.88 5.54
C ILE A 70 -9.18 1.85 6.72
N TYR A 71 -8.58 3.04 6.65
CA TYR A 71 -8.73 4.05 7.70
C TYR A 71 -10.17 4.52 7.86
N LEU A 72 -10.91 4.68 6.77
CA LEU A 72 -12.33 5.05 6.85
C LEU A 72 -13.13 3.99 7.63
N LYS A 73 -13.02 2.71 7.25
CA LYS A 73 -13.67 1.61 7.97
C LYS A 73 -13.31 1.63 9.45
N ARG A 74 -12.02 1.68 9.79
CA ARG A 74 -11.53 1.74 11.17
C ARG A 74 -12.12 2.95 11.93
N ASN A 75 -12.11 4.14 11.32
CA ASN A 75 -12.62 5.35 11.97
C ASN A 75 -14.11 5.25 12.25
N LEU A 76 -14.89 4.69 11.34
CA LEU A 76 -16.32 4.48 11.54
C LEU A 76 -16.59 3.45 12.64
N LEU A 77 -15.85 2.34 12.67
CA LEU A 77 -15.94 1.36 13.76
C LEU A 77 -15.63 1.98 15.11
N VAL A 78 -14.55 2.76 15.21
CA VAL A 78 -14.15 3.45 16.44
C VAL A 78 -15.19 4.49 16.86
N SER A 79 -15.81 5.20 15.91
CA SER A 79 -16.85 6.19 16.23
C SER A 79 -18.12 5.57 16.79
N CYS A 80 -18.41 4.32 16.42
CA CYS A 80 -19.57 3.57 16.92
C CYS A 80 -19.25 2.74 18.16
N PHE A 81 -17.98 2.48 18.46
CA PHE A 81 -17.57 1.65 19.60
C PHE A 81 -17.94 2.29 20.93
N GLU A 82 -18.56 1.52 21.82
CA GLU A 82 -18.85 1.89 23.18
C GLU A 82 -17.71 1.47 24.10
N LYS A 83 -16.98 2.45 24.63
CA LYS A 83 -15.88 2.19 25.57
C LYS A 83 -16.38 1.50 26.84
N ASN A 84 -15.59 0.59 27.36
CA ASN A 84 -15.86 -0.07 28.64
C ASN A 84 -14.59 -0.17 29.49
N SER A 85 -14.70 -0.76 30.67
CA SER A 85 -13.57 -0.88 31.62
C SER A 85 -12.54 -1.93 31.20
N LEU A 86 -12.90 -2.89 30.34
CA LEU A 86 -12.04 -4.00 29.95
C LEU A 86 -11.25 -3.71 28.65
N LEU A 87 -11.87 -3.01 27.70
CA LEU A 87 -11.25 -2.70 26.40
C LEU A 87 -11.22 -1.19 26.15
N SER A 88 -10.02 -0.63 26.06
CA SER A 88 -9.84 0.78 25.76
C SER A 88 -10.13 1.10 24.31
N VAL A 89 -10.52 2.36 23.99
CA VAL A 89 -10.71 2.84 22.63
C VAL A 89 -9.42 2.71 21.82
N ALA A 90 -8.26 2.90 22.44
CA ALA A 90 -6.96 2.79 21.78
C ALA A 90 -6.65 1.34 21.38
N ASP A 91 -6.85 0.39 22.29
CA ASP A 91 -6.66 -1.04 22.01
C ASP A 91 -7.65 -1.52 20.96
N PHE A 92 -8.93 -1.12 21.05
CA PHE A 92 -9.94 -1.44 20.03
C PHE A 92 -9.57 -0.86 18.67
N SER A 93 -9.13 0.40 18.59
CA SER A 93 -8.73 1.06 17.35
C SER A 93 -7.55 0.35 16.68
N ALA A 94 -6.54 -0.07 17.44
CA ALA A 94 -5.40 -0.81 16.94
C ALA A 94 -5.82 -2.20 16.45
N TRP A 95 -6.61 -2.90 17.24
CA TRP A 95 -7.15 -4.23 16.94
C TRP A 95 -8.01 -4.23 15.66
N ALA A 96 -8.93 -3.27 15.52
CA ALA A 96 -9.77 -3.14 14.33
C ALA A 96 -8.95 -2.78 13.08
N LEU A 97 -7.92 -1.93 13.21
CA LEU A 97 -7.02 -1.59 12.11
C LEU A 97 -6.24 -2.83 11.64
N GLU A 98 -5.69 -3.60 12.57
CA GLU A 98 -4.91 -4.79 12.23
C GLU A 98 -5.76 -5.89 11.61
N PHE A 99 -6.99 -6.08 12.07
CA PHE A 99 -7.93 -6.96 11.40
C PHE A 99 -8.12 -6.59 9.93
N LEU A 100 -8.35 -5.31 9.65
CA LEU A 100 -8.55 -4.82 8.28
C LEU A 100 -7.29 -4.93 7.41
N ILE A 101 -6.09 -4.91 8.01
CA ILE A 101 -4.81 -5.02 7.29
C ILE A 101 -4.38 -6.47 7.10
N PHE A 102 -4.47 -7.28 8.15
CA PHE A 102 -3.89 -8.63 8.19
C PHE A 102 -4.91 -9.75 8.03
N GLY A 103 -6.21 -9.44 8.08
CA GLY A 103 -7.25 -10.45 8.21
C GLY A 103 -7.23 -11.16 9.57
N ASN A 104 -6.37 -10.72 10.49
CA ASN A 104 -6.19 -11.27 11.83
C ASN A 104 -5.97 -10.14 12.82
N ALA A 105 -6.58 -10.26 14.00
CA ALA A 105 -6.33 -9.37 15.12
C ALA A 105 -6.41 -10.14 16.43
N TYR A 106 -5.65 -9.69 17.42
CA TYR A 106 -5.47 -10.42 18.66
C TYR A 106 -5.67 -9.51 19.87
N LEU A 107 -6.36 -10.02 20.89
CA LEU A 107 -6.49 -9.41 22.20
C LEU A 107 -5.94 -10.37 23.26
N GLU A 108 -4.99 -9.87 24.05
CA GLU A 108 -4.47 -10.56 25.22
C GLU A 108 -5.37 -10.29 26.42
N GLU A 109 -5.88 -11.33 27.06
CA GLU A 109 -6.63 -11.22 28.29
C GLU A 109 -5.69 -11.17 29.50
N ARG A 110 -5.65 -10.05 30.17
CA ARG A 110 -4.90 -9.85 31.41
C ARG A 110 -5.80 -10.09 32.61
N ARG A 111 -5.43 -11.05 33.45
CA ARG A 111 -6.19 -11.41 34.64
C ARG A 111 -5.46 -11.01 35.93
N SER A 112 -6.26 -10.79 36.96
CA SER A 112 -5.77 -10.62 38.34
C SER A 112 -5.25 -11.95 38.89
N LEU A 113 -4.58 -11.91 40.05
CA LEU A 113 -4.15 -13.12 40.75
C LEU A 113 -5.32 -14.05 41.14
N THR A 114 -6.54 -13.48 41.26
CA THR A 114 -7.76 -14.24 41.53
C THR A 114 -8.42 -14.84 40.28
N GLY A 115 -7.79 -14.69 39.12
CA GLY A 115 -8.31 -15.22 37.86
C GLY A 115 -9.32 -14.33 37.13
N ARG A 116 -9.72 -13.19 37.74
CA ARG A 116 -10.69 -12.28 37.10
C ARG A 116 -10.02 -11.47 35.98
N THR A 117 -10.68 -11.37 34.83
CA THR A 117 -10.26 -10.48 33.74
C THR A 117 -10.24 -9.02 34.18
N VAL A 118 -9.10 -8.37 34.04
CA VAL A 118 -8.87 -6.96 34.39
C VAL A 118 -8.86 -6.09 33.16
N ARG A 119 -8.28 -6.59 32.07
CA ARG A 119 -8.12 -5.82 30.84
C ARG A 119 -7.93 -6.76 29.64
N LEU A 120 -8.43 -6.35 28.49
CA LEU A 120 -8.04 -6.85 27.18
C LEU A 120 -7.05 -5.85 26.57
N ALA A 121 -5.87 -6.30 26.23
CA ALA A 121 -4.83 -5.50 25.61
C ALA A 121 -4.60 -5.93 24.16
N HIS A 122 -4.43 -4.98 23.27
CA HIS A 122 -4.07 -5.27 21.89
C HIS A 122 -2.71 -5.98 21.82
N ALA A 123 -2.65 -7.11 21.12
CA ALA A 123 -1.42 -7.84 20.81
C ALA A 123 -1.13 -7.71 19.31
N PRO A 124 0.00 -7.08 18.91
CA PRO A 124 0.29 -6.75 17.51
C PRO A 124 0.35 -7.97 16.60
N ALA A 125 -0.60 -8.08 15.66
CA ALA A 125 -0.78 -9.21 14.75
C ALA A 125 0.48 -9.55 13.94
N LYS A 126 1.30 -8.54 13.61
CA LYS A 126 2.57 -8.72 12.92
C LYS A 126 3.49 -9.75 13.61
N TYR A 127 3.44 -9.81 14.94
CA TYR A 127 4.32 -10.65 15.76
C TYR A 127 3.61 -11.88 16.33
N MET A 128 2.29 -11.97 16.16
CA MET A 128 1.51 -13.09 16.70
C MET A 128 1.66 -14.34 15.85
N ARG A 129 1.80 -15.48 16.53
CA ARG A 129 1.80 -16.81 15.92
C ARG A 129 0.84 -17.71 16.67
N ARG A 130 0.06 -18.50 15.94
CA ARG A 130 -0.81 -19.52 16.52
C ARG A 130 0.00 -20.76 16.83
N GLY A 131 -0.06 -21.25 18.08
CA GLY A 131 0.57 -22.46 18.51
C GLY A 131 -0.06 -23.70 17.86
N ILE A 132 0.70 -24.80 17.78
CA ILE A 132 0.19 -26.09 17.30
C ILE A 132 -0.88 -26.64 18.26
N GLU A 133 -0.67 -26.47 19.56
CA GLU A 133 -1.65 -26.83 20.56
C GLU A 133 -2.77 -25.79 20.59
N ALA A 134 -4.01 -26.28 20.71
CA ALA A 134 -5.19 -25.42 20.80
C ALA A 134 -5.08 -24.45 21.98
N GLY A 135 -5.51 -23.21 21.79
CA GLY A 135 -5.47 -22.16 22.83
C GLY A 135 -4.09 -21.55 23.09
N LYS A 136 -3.03 -22.03 22.44
CA LYS A 136 -1.67 -21.47 22.59
C LYS A 136 -1.34 -20.47 21.51
N PHE A 137 -0.65 -19.40 21.90
CA PHE A 137 -0.16 -18.34 21.03
C PHE A 137 1.26 -17.93 21.43
N TRP A 138 1.99 -17.44 20.44
CA TRP A 138 3.36 -16.99 20.58
C TRP A 138 3.52 -15.55 20.08
N PHE A 139 4.37 -14.79 20.76
CA PHE A 139 4.81 -13.49 20.31
C PHE A 139 6.26 -13.59 19.81
N VAL A 140 6.46 -13.39 18.50
CA VAL A 140 7.74 -13.63 17.82
C VAL A 140 8.20 -12.34 17.17
N ARG A 141 9.18 -11.66 17.77
CA ARG A 141 9.77 -10.42 17.21
C ARG A 141 10.92 -10.71 16.28
N GLY A 142 11.64 -11.79 16.52
CA GLY A 142 12.78 -12.23 15.76
C GLY A 142 13.37 -13.50 16.33
N TRP A 143 14.47 -13.96 15.75
CA TRP A 143 15.15 -15.16 16.21
C TRP A 143 15.65 -14.98 17.66
N GLY A 144 15.16 -15.84 18.56
CA GLY A 144 15.51 -15.80 19.98
C GLY A 144 14.72 -14.81 20.84
N GLU A 145 13.83 -13.99 20.22
CA GLU A 145 12.90 -13.11 20.92
C GLU A 145 11.47 -13.64 20.83
N GLU A 146 11.24 -14.80 21.43
CA GLU A 146 9.97 -15.50 21.42
C GLU A 146 9.37 -15.57 22.82
N HIS A 147 8.08 -15.31 22.93
CA HIS A 147 7.33 -15.40 24.18
C HIS A 147 6.07 -16.22 23.95
N GLU A 148 5.89 -17.29 24.74
CA GLU A 148 4.65 -18.07 24.75
C GLU A 148 3.66 -17.43 25.74
N PHE A 149 2.44 -17.13 25.25
CA PHE A 149 1.37 -16.71 26.13
C PHE A 149 0.84 -17.89 26.95
N GLN A 150 0.31 -17.60 28.13
CA GLN A 150 -0.44 -18.60 28.87
C GLN A 150 -1.62 -19.09 28.01
N ALA A 151 -1.91 -20.39 28.08
CA ALA A 151 -3.01 -20.98 27.34
C ALA A 151 -4.33 -20.23 27.62
N ASP A 152 -5.15 -20.10 26.57
CA ASP A 152 -6.47 -19.46 26.63
C ASP A 152 -6.47 -17.99 27.14
N ARG A 153 -5.34 -17.27 26.88
CA ARG A 153 -5.20 -15.85 27.21
C ARG A 153 -5.21 -14.93 26.00
N VAL A 154 -5.20 -15.49 24.81
CA VAL A 154 -5.23 -14.70 23.59
C VAL A 154 -6.44 -15.08 22.78
N HIS A 155 -7.23 -14.09 22.43
CA HIS A 155 -8.39 -14.23 21.57
C HIS A 155 -8.03 -13.80 20.17
N GLN A 156 -8.14 -14.71 19.20
CA GLN A 156 -7.91 -14.43 17.78
C GLN A 156 -9.25 -14.13 17.12
N PHE A 157 -9.32 -12.99 16.44
CA PHE A 157 -10.38 -12.66 15.51
C PHE A 157 -9.81 -12.68 14.10
N MET A 158 -10.37 -13.49 13.23
CA MET A 158 -9.83 -13.71 11.89
C MET A 158 -10.88 -13.58 10.79
N GLU A 159 -10.46 -13.15 9.61
CA GLU A 159 -11.24 -13.21 8.39
C GLU A 159 -11.16 -14.61 7.81
N TYR A 160 -12.28 -15.33 7.79
CA TYR A 160 -12.32 -16.69 7.26
C TYR A 160 -12.01 -16.71 5.77
N ASP A 161 -11.11 -17.58 5.37
CA ASP A 161 -10.83 -17.88 3.96
C ASP A 161 -10.88 -19.41 3.76
N PRO A 162 -11.56 -19.93 2.71
CA PRO A 162 -11.67 -21.37 2.47
C PRO A 162 -10.32 -22.07 2.20
N ASN A 163 -9.29 -21.31 1.85
CA ASN A 163 -7.95 -21.83 1.59
C ASN A 163 -7.06 -21.81 2.84
N GLN A 164 -7.56 -21.32 3.98
CA GLN A 164 -6.75 -21.12 5.18
C GLN A 164 -7.56 -21.31 6.47
N GLU A 165 -7.15 -22.30 7.30
CA GLU A 165 -7.86 -22.64 8.55
C GLU A 165 -7.27 -21.98 9.80
N ILE A 166 -5.98 -21.64 9.77
CA ILE A 166 -5.22 -21.24 10.97
C ILE A 166 -5.16 -19.71 11.09
N TYR A 167 -5.01 -19.04 9.96
CA TYR A 167 -4.98 -17.59 9.86
C TYR A 167 -6.06 -17.11 8.89
N GLY A 168 -6.63 -15.98 9.20
CA GLY A 168 -7.48 -15.27 8.25
C GLY A 168 -6.65 -14.59 7.16
N LEU A 169 -7.26 -14.40 6.00
CA LEU A 169 -6.68 -13.65 4.89
C LEU A 169 -7.46 -12.33 4.70
N PRO A 170 -6.80 -11.20 4.48
CA PRO A 170 -7.50 -9.94 4.30
C PRO A 170 -8.31 -9.93 3.00
N GLU A 171 -9.54 -9.43 3.05
CA GLU A 171 -10.50 -9.40 1.94
C GLU A 171 -9.97 -8.71 0.66
N TYR A 172 -9.05 -7.78 0.82
CA TYR A 172 -8.51 -6.99 -0.30
C TYR A 172 -7.42 -7.69 -1.12
N LEU A 173 -6.98 -8.90 -0.74
CA LEU A 173 -5.88 -9.60 -1.45
C LEU A 173 -6.14 -9.76 -2.94
N SER A 174 -7.38 -10.04 -3.34
CA SER A 174 -7.77 -10.19 -4.75
C SER A 174 -7.47 -8.95 -5.59
N ASN A 175 -7.33 -7.79 -4.96
CA ASN A 175 -7.15 -6.52 -5.64
C ASN A 175 -5.74 -5.93 -5.51
N MET A 176 -4.80 -6.67 -4.97
CA MET A 176 -3.43 -6.17 -4.79
C MET A 176 -2.76 -5.81 -6.12
N GLN A 177 -3.07 -6.54 -7.21
CA GLN A 177 -2.58 -6.23 -8.55
C GLN A 177 -3.00 -4.82 -9.02
N ALA A 178 -4.25 -4.43 -8.80
CA ALA A 178 -4.72 -3.08 -9.15
C ALA A 178 -4.08 -2.01 -8.26
N ALA A 179 -3.85 -2.30 -6.98
CA ALA A 179 -3.15 -1.39 -6.07
C ALA A 179 -1.70 -1.17 -6.52
N TRP A 180 -0.98 -2.22 -6.91
CA TRP A 180 0.39 -2.13 -7.42
C TRP A 180 0.46 -1.48 -8.80
N LEU A 181 -0.51 -1.73 -9.68
CA LEU A 181 -0.60 -1.04 -10.96
C LEU A 181 -0.74 0.47 -10.76
N ASN A 182 -1.56 0.90 -9.81
CA ASN A 182 -1.71 2.31 -9.46
C ASN A 182 -0.43 2.90 -8.87
N GLU A 183 0.30 2.14 -8.04
CA GLU A 183 1.61 2.51 -7.52
C GLU A 183 2.61 2.67 -8.66
N SER A 184 2.71 1.66 -9.54
CA SER A 184 3.62 1.66 -10.70
C SER A 184 3.37 2.86 -11.63
N ALA A 185 2.10 3.19 -11.88
CA ALA A 185 1.73 4.39 -12.65
C ALA A 185 2.18 5.68 -11.94
N THR A 186 2.14 5.72 -10.61
CA THR A 186 2.61 6.86 -9.82
C THR A 186 4.14 6.97 -9.86
N LEU A 187 4.85 5.85 -9.72
CA LEU A 187 6.31 5.78 -9.79
C LEU A 187 6.82 6.18 -11.17
N PHE A 188 6.18 5.65 -12.23
CA PHE A 188 6.50 6.04 -13.60
C PHE A 188 6.31 7.54 -13.81
N ARG A 189 5.16 8.10 -13.39
CA ARG A 189 4.89 9.53 -13.50
C ARG A 189 5.91 10.36 -12.74
N ARG A 190 6.32 9.94 -11.54
CA ARG A 190 7.37 10.59 -10.76
C ARG A 190 8.70 10.56 -11.51
N LYS A 191 9.08 9.41 -12.09
CA LYS A 191 10.30 9.28 -12.90
C LYS A 191 10.24 10.17 -14.15
N TYR A 192 9.09 10.17 -14.83
CA TYR A 192 8.86 11.03 -16.00
C TYR A 192 9.10 12.50 -15.68
N TYR A 193 8.50 13.02 -14.60
CA TYR A 193 8.73 14.41 -14.18
C TYR A 193 10.15 14.67 -13.70
N ASN A 194 10.76 13.76 -12.98
CA ASN A 194 12.14 13.87 -12.54
C ASN A 194 13.13 13.91 -13.71
N ASN A 195 12.79 13.27 -14.82
CA ASN A 195 13.58 13.28 -16.04
C ASN A 195 13.27 14.47 -16.99
N GLY A 196 12.59 15.49 -16.50
CA GLY A 196 12.26 16.68 -17.31
C GLY A 196 11.09 16.47 -18.27
N SER A 197 10.10 15.64 -17.91
CA SER A 197 8.91 15.32 -18.71
C SER A 197 9.22 14.59 -20.02
N HIS A 198 10.25 13.74 -20.02
CA HIS A 198 10.60 12.86 -21.12
C HIS A 198 10.60 11.40 -20.68
N ALA A 199 10.03 10.52 -21.50
CA ALA A 199 10.08 9.07 -21.29
C ALA A 199 11.50 8.50 -21.39
N GLY A 200 12.41 9.28 -21.90
CA GLY A 200 13.80 8.99 -22.18
C GLY A 200 14.13 9.32 -23.62
N PHE A 201 15.38 9.40 -23.90
CA PHE A 201 15.88 9.54 -25.27
C PHE A 201 17.16 8.72 -25.44
N ILE A 202 17.42 8.33 -26.66
CA ILE A 202 18.69 7.76 -27.07
C ILE A 202 19.52 8.89 -27.66
N LEU A 203 20.66 9.18 -27.04
CA LEU A 203 21.63 10.05 -27.64
C LEU A 203 22.49 9.21 -28.59
N TYR A 204 22.30 9.40 -29.87
CA TYR A 204 23.12 8.76 -30.89
C TYR A 204 24.19 9.75 -31.34
N VAL A 205 25.46 9.38 -31.16
CA VAL A 205 26.63 10.15 -31.59
C VAL A 205 27.33 9.37 -32.68
N SER A 206 27.28 9.87 -33.91
CA SER A 206 27.92 9.26 -35.07
C SER A 206 29.24 9.94 -35.44
N ASP A 207 29.55 11.09 -34.85
CA ASP A 207 30.82 11.73 -35.05
C ASP A 207 31.91 10.98 -34.27
N ALA A 208 33.08 10.78 -34.91
CA ALA A 208 34.17 10.09 -34.26
C ALA A 208 34.69 11.00 -33.10
N ALA A 209 34.34 10.61 -31.87
CA ALA A 209 34.88 11.25 -30.69
C ALA A 209 36.40 11.07 -30.72
N GLN A 210 37.14 12.17 -30.76
CA GLN A 210 38.60 12.12 -30.81
C GLN A 210 39.20 11.73 -29.46
N ASP A 211 38.43 11.89 -28.36
CA ASP A 211 38.87 11.50 -27.01
C ASP A 211 37.67 10.96 -26.21
N SER A 212 37.92 9.94 -25.39
CA SER A 212 36.93 9.38 -24.42
C SER A 212 36.46 10.48 -23.42
N ARG A 213 37.23 11.47 -23.15
CA ARG A 213 36.87 12.63 -22.29
C ARG A 213 35.71 13.45 -22.83
N ASP A 214 35.57 13.55 -24.16
CA ASP A 214 34.48 14.29 -24.79
C ASP A 214 33.13 13.56 -24.56
N VAL A 215 33.12 12.24 -24.64
CA VAL A 215 31.94 11.42 -24.37
C VAL A 215 31.53 11.48 -22.90
N ASP A 216 32.52 11.47 -21.99
CA ASP A 216 32.28 11.58 -20.57
C ASP A 216 31.76 12.96 -20.19
N SER A 217 32.26 14.02 -20.80
CA SER A 217 31.80 15.41 -20.63
C SER A 217 30.33 15.58 -21.05
N ILE A 218 29.94 15.02 -22.19
CA ILE A 218 28.54 15.02 -22.67
C ILE A 218 27.65 14.24 -21.71
N ARG A 219 28.12 13.07 -21.25
CA ARG A 219 27.40 12.23 -20.28
C ARG A 219 27.16 12.99 -18.97
N GLU A 220 28.17 13.65 -18.46
CA GLU A 220 28.10 14.40 -17.20
C GLU A 220 27.20 15.64 -17.33
N ALA A 221 27.30 16.37 -18.45
CA ALA A 221 26.41 17.49 -18.75
C ALA A 221 24.93 17.05 -18.84
N LEU A 222 24.65 15.93 -19.51
CA LEU A 222 23.32 15.34 -19.61
C LEU A 222 22.79 14.87 -18.24
N LYS A 223 23.64 14.27 -17.41
CA LYS A 223 23.28 13.85 -16.05
C LYS A 223 22.92 15.06 -15.18
N ASN A 224 23.68 16.13 -15.29
CA ASN A 224 23.50 17.36 -14.50
C ASN A 224 22.36 18.26 -15.03
N SER A 225 21.86 18.04 -16.25
CA SER A 225 20.71 18.75 -16.81
C SER A 225 19.36 18.17 -16.41
N LYS A 226 19.33 17.02 -15.70
CA LYS A 226 18.13 16.32 -15.29
C LYS A 226 17.70 16.69 -13.87
N GLY A 227 16.39 16.63 -13.62
CA GLY A 227 15.80 16.82 -12.29
C GLY A 227 14.91 18.05 -12.19
N PRO A 228 14.05 18.13 -11.15
CA PRO A 228 13.19 19.29 -10.91
C PRO A 228 14.02 20.55 -10.70
N GLY A 229 13.78 21.58 -11.51
CA GLY A 229 14.51 22.84 -11.47
C GLY A 229 15.79 22.89 -12.34
N ASN A 230 16.21 21.80 -12.95
CA ASN A 230 17.38 21.75 -13.84
C ASN A 230 16.98 21.71 -15.32
N PHE A 231 15.98 22.51 -15.73
CA PHE A 231 15.63 22.72 -17.15
C PHE A 231 16.72 23.55 -17.85
N LYS A 232 17.93 23.01 -17.96
CA LYS A 232 19.03 23.68 -18.65
C LYS A 232 19.10 23.17 -20.08
N ASN A 233 19.10 24.09 -21.03
CA ASN A 233 19.42 23.77 -22.41
C ASN A 233 20.87 23.31 -22.47
N LEU A 234 21.12 22.12 -23.03
CA LEU A 234 22.44 21.62 -23.29
C LEU A 234 23.01 22.34 -24.54
N PHE A 235 24.06 23.11 -24.37
CA PHE A 235 24.85 23.65 -25.48
C PHE A 235 26.08 22.78 -25.69
N TYR A 236 26.21 22.21 -26.87
CA TYR A 236 27.39 21.45 -27.25
C TYR A 236 27.94 22.03 -28.54
N TYR A 237 29.23 22.35 -28.54
CA TYR A 237 29.95 22.89 -29.69
C TYR A 237 31.07 21.92 -30.08
N SER A 238 31.06 21.44 -31.33
CA SER A 238 32.17 20.67 -31.93
C SER A 238 32.69 21.43 -33.16
N PRO A 239 33.94 21.91 -33.15
CA PRO A 239 34.47 22.70 -34.26
C PRO A 239 34.61 21.90 -35.58
N ASN A 240 34.66 20.58 -35.52
CA ASN A 240 34.78 19.66 -36.66
C ASN A 240 33.57 18.73 -36.81
N GLY A 241 32.44 19.08 -36.17
CA GLY A 241 31.24 18.23 -36.16
C GLY A 241 30.61 18.09 -37.55
N LYS A 242 30.16 16.89 -37.89
CA LYS A 242 29.36 16.63 -39.07
C LYS A 242 27.91 17.05 -38.85
N LYS A 243 27.24 17.48 -39.91
CA LYS A 243 25.79 17.67 -39.90
C LYS A 243 25.15 16.36 -39.48
N ASP A 244 24.28 16.37 -38.46
CA ASP A 244 23.63 15.21 -37.87
C ASP A 244 24.55 14.26 -37.05
N GLY A 245 25.75 14.70 -36.66
CA GLY A 245 26.69 13.93 -35.87
C GLY A 245 26.19 13.59 -34.45
N ILE A 246 25.19 14.34 -33.92
CA ILE A 246 24.52 14.10 -32.64
C ILE A 246 23.02 14.16 -32.91
N GLN A 247 22.33 13.06 -32.58
CA GLN A 247 20.88 12.95 -32.72
C GLN A 247 20.26 12.55 -31.38
N LEU A 248 19.22 13.28 -30.98
CA LEU A 248 18.36 12.93 -29.86
C LEU A 248 17.13 12.19 -30.41
N ILE A 249 17.07 10.90 -30.20
CA ILE A 249 15.96 10.07 -30.64
C ILE A 249 15.03 9.89 -29.41
N PRO A 250 13.86 10.55 -29.38
CA PRO A 250 12.95 10.35 -28.26
C PRO A 250 12.41 8.91 -28.26
N VAL A 251 12.45 8.28 -27.10
CA VAL A 251 11.75 7.02 -26.89
C VAL A 251 10.27 7.36 -26.75
N SER A 252 9.53 7.05 -27.81
CA SER A 252 8.08 7.24 -28.03
C SER A 252 7.30 7.96 -26.92
N GLU A 253 6.92 9.20 -27.16
CA GLU A 253 6.08 10.01 -26.24
C GLU A 253 4.58 9.83 -26.45
N VAL A 254 4.18 9.03 -27.45
CA VAL A 254 2.81 8.98 -27.94
C VAL A 254 1.94 8.16 -26.98
N ALA A 255 0.85 8.75 -26.52
CA ALA A 255 -0.21 8.18 -25.68
C ALA A 255 0.02 8.08 -24.17
N ALA A 256 1.22 8.33 -23.64
CA ALA A 256 1.50 8.11 -22.23
C ALA A 256 0.64 8.94 -21.25
N LYS A 257 0.28 10.18 -21.59
CA LYS A 257 -0.43 11.07 -20.65
C LYS A 257 -1.85 10.64 -20.34
N ASP A 258 -2.61 10.28 -21.37
CA ASP A 258 -4.03 9.92 -21.21
C ASP A 258 -4.18 8.52 -20.66
N ASP A 259 -3.29 7.59 -21.06
CA ASP A 259 -3.28 6.23 -20.54
C ASP A 259 -2.98 6.17 -19.03
N PHE A 260 -2.05 7.01 -18.54
CA PHE A 260 -1.75 7.04 -17.09
C PHE A 260 -2.89 7.58 -16.25
N LEU A 261 -3.62 8.56 -16.74
CA LEU A 261 -4.80 9.08 -16.05
C LEU A 261 -5.90 8.01 -15.99
N ASN A 262 -6.12 7.32 -17.10
CA ASN A 262 -7.10 6.24 -17.17
C ASN A 262 -6.72 5.06 -16.28
N ILE A 263 -5.47 4.59 -16.32
CA ILE A 263 -4.98 3.54 -15.42
C ILE A 263 -5.19 3.94 -13.95
N LYS A 264 -4.87 5.19 -13.57
CA LYS A 264 -5.06 5.65 -12.20
C LYS A 264 -6.52 5.73 -11.79
N LYS A 265 -7.43 6.09 -12.69
CA LYS A 265 -8.86 6.14 -12.43
C LYS A 265 -9.44 4.74 -12.27
N VAL A 266 -9.21 3.87 -13.25
CA VAL A 266 -9.71 2.49 -13.23
C VAL A 266 -9.17 1.74 -12.01
N SER A 267 -7.87 1.76 -11.78
CA SER A 267 -7.27 1.07 -10.64
C SER A 267 -7.67 1.67 -9.28
N ARG A 268 -8.00 2.97 -9.20
CA ARG A 268 -8.63 3.56 -8.02
C ARG A 268 -10.00 2.94 -7.77
N ASP A 269 -10.82 2.85 -8.80
CA ASP A 269 -12.20 2.37 -8.69
C ASP A 269 -12.20 0.87 -8.34
N ASP A 270 -11.30 0.09 -8.91
CA ASP A 270 -11.08 -1.31 -8.54
C ASP A 270 -10.68 -1.46 -7.06
N VAL A 271 -9.74 -0.63 -6.59
CA VAL A 271 -9.32 -0.63 -5.17
C VAL A 271 -10.48 -0.31 -4.24
N LEU A 272 -11.27 0.71 -4.56
CA LEU A 272 -12.42 1.10 -3.75
C LEU A 272 -13.53 0.05 -3.80
N ALA A 273 -13.75 -0.59 -4.95
CA ALA A 273 -14.70 -1.69 -5.11
C ALA A 273 -14.31 -2.91 -4.26
N ALA A 274 -13.03 -3.28 -4.23
CA ALA A 274 -12.55 -4.38 -3.39
C ALA A 274 -12.72 -4.11 -1.89
N HIS A 275 -12.62 -2.85 -1.48
CA HIS A 275 -12.95 -2.44 -0.11
C HIS A 275 -14.45 -2.21 0.11
N ARG A 276 -15.27 -2.30 -0.93
CA ARG A 276 -16.71 -1.99 -0.90
C ARG A 276 -17.03 -0.60 -0.34
N VAL A 277 -16.08 0.35 -0.53
CA VAL A 277 -16.20 1.72 -0.04
C VAL A 277 -16.64 2.64 -1.18
N PRO A 278 -17.79 3.29 -1.08
CA PRO A 278 -18.22 4.28 -2.07
C PRO A 278 -17.23 5.43 -2.18
N PRO A 279 -16.83 5.83 -3.41
CA PRO A 279 -15.88 6.93 -3.63
C PRO A 279 -16.27 8.23 -2.94
N GLN A 280 -17.57 8.51 -2.86
CA GLN A 280 -18.12 9.72 -2.23
C GLN A 280 -17.75 9.86 -0.76
N LEU A 281 -17.57 8.75 -0.04
CA LEU A 281 -17.17 8.75 1.38
C LEU A 281 -15.70 9.10 1.60
N LEU A 282 -14.90 9.05 0.54
CA LEU A 282 -13.49 9.44 0.55
C LEU A 282 -13.24 10.83 -0.06
N GLY A 283 -14.32 11.58 -0.34
CA GLY A 283 -14.22 12.89 -0.99
C GLY A 283 -13.83 12.82 -2.47
N VAL A 284 -13.93 11.66 -3.09
CA VAL A 284 -13.71 11.48 -4.53
C VAL A 284 -15.04 11.74 -5.25
N ILE A 285 -15.04 12.70 -6.15
CA ILE A 285 -16.21 12.99 -6.98
C ILE A 285 -16.23 12.00 -8.15
N PRO A 286 -17.25 11.13 -8.28
CA PRO A 286 -17.39 10.25 -9.43
C PRO A 286 -17.63 11.08 -10.70
N GLU A 287 -17.07 10.65 -11.84
CA GLU A 287 -17.28 11.34 -13.12
C GLU A 287 -18.73 11.23 -13.62
N ASN A 288 -19.40 10.12 -13.25
CA ASN A 288 -20.82 9.91 -13.52
C ASN A 288 -21.61 9.89 -12.20
N THR A 289 -22.28 10.96 -11.90
CA THR A 289 -23.19 11.06 -10.74
C THR A 289 -24.55 10.40 -10.96
N GLY A 290 -24.78 9.82 -12.13
CA GLY A 290 -26.07 9.32 -12.57
C GLY A 290 -26.47 7.96 -11.99
N GLY A 291 -26.71 7.82 -10.70
CA GLY A 291 -27.36 6.61 -10.21
C GLY A 291 -27.29 6.38 -8.71
N PHE A 292 -26.22 6.73 -8.03
CA PHE A 292 -26.10 6.50 -6.59
C PHE A 292 -26.39 7.71 -5.71
N GLY A 293 -26.91 8.78 -6.29
CA GLY A 293 -27.36 9.95 -5.52
C GLY A 293 -26.26 10.63 -4.72
N GLY A 294 -26.67 11.41 -3.73
CA GLY A 294 -25.75 12.12 -2.83
C GLY A 294 -25.00 11.21 -1.85
N VAL A 295 -24.10 11.80 -1.09
CA VAL A 295 -23.26 11.13 -0.07
C VAL A 295 -24.09 10.33 0.94
N ILE A 296 -25.28 10.80 1.30
CA ILE A 296 -26.14 10.16 2.30
C ILE A 296 -26.66 8.79 1.87
N PRO A 297 -27.27 8.60 0.67
CA PRO A 297 -27.66 7.28 0.20
C PRO A 297 -26.47 6.31 0.10
N ALA A 298 -25.33 6.78 -0.43
CA ALA A 298 -24.12 5.98 -0.53
C ALA A 298 -23.63 5.52 0.87
N ALA A 299 -23.63 6.42 1.85
CA ALA A 299 -23.29 6.10 3.23
C ALA A 299 -24.26 5.08 3.85
N SER A 300 -25.57 5.25 3.61
CA SER A 300 -26.59 4.33 4.15
C SER A 300 -26.42 2.91 3.60
N VAL A 301 -26.18 2.77 2.30
CA VAL A 301 -25.93 1.45 1.67
C VAL A 301 -24.65 0.84 2.21
N PHE A 302 -23.57 1.62 2.32
CA PHE A 302 -22.29 1.16 2.86
C PHE A 302 -22.43 0.68 4.32
N VAL A 303 -23.11 1.46 5.16
CA VAL A 303 -23.32 1.10 6.57
C VAL A 303 -24.11 -0.21 6.67
N ARG A 304 -25.21 -0.32 5.92
CA ARG A 304 -26.07 -1.51 5.98
C ARG A 304 -25.38 -2.78 5.47
N ASN A 305 -24.65 -2.67 4.36
CA ASN A 305 -24.13 -3.85 3.65
C ASN A 305 -22.72 -4.24 4.08
N GLU A 306 -21.97 -3.32 4.68
CA GLU A 306 -20.56 -3.53 5.02
C GLU A 306 -20.26 -3.29 6.51
N LEU A 307 -20.63 -2.11 7.02
CA LEU A 307 -20.22 -1.74 8.37
C LEU A 307 -20.98 -2.53 9.44
N MET A 308 -22.30 -2.67 9.31
CA MET A 308 -23.12 -3.42 10.28
C MET A 308 -22.74 -4.89 10.36
N PRO A 309 -22.63 -5.64 9.24
CA PRO A 309 -22.18 -7.03 9.29
C PRO A 309 -20.79 -7.18 9.92
N LEU A 310 -19.88 -6.24 9.65
CA LEU A 310 -18.56 -6.24 10.27
C LEU A 310 -18.63 -6.00 11.78
N MET A 311 -19.46 -5.06 12.23
CA MET A 311 -19.72 -4.82 13.67
C MET A 311 -20.29 -6.05 14.37
N GLU A 312 -21.27 -6.74 13.75
CA GLU A 312 -21.86 -7.95 14.28
C GLU A 312 -20.83 -9.07 14.42
N ARG A 313 -20.00 -9.27 13.40
CA ARG A 313 -18.90 -10.24 13.45
C ARG A 313 -17.88 -9.91 14.54
N MET A 314 -17.50 -8.64 14.68
CA MET A 314 -16.60 -8.20 15.74
C MET A 314 -17.20 -8.40 17.13
N ALA A 315 -18.50 -8.15 17.31
CA ALA A 315 -19.20 -8.36 18.56
C ALA A 315 -19.27 -9.86 18.96
N ALA A 316 -19.21 -10.79 18.00
CA ALA A 316 -19.17 -12.22 18.30
C ALA A 316 -17.91 -12.64 19.11
N LEU A 317 -16.87 -11.80 19.18
CA LEU A 317 -15.74 -12.02 20.09
C LEU A 317 -16.16 -12.04 21.58
N ASN A 318 -17.27 -11.42 21.94
CA ASN A 318 -17.82 -11.44 23.30
C ASN A 318 -18.07 -12.87 23.79
N ASP A 319 -18.49 -13.78 22.89
CA ASP A 319 -18.74 -15.17 23.23
C ASP A 319 -17.44 -15.90 23.61
N GLN A 320 -16.34 -15.60 22.93
CA GLN A 320 -15.02 -16.15 23.25
C GLN A 320 -14.46 -15.63 24.57
N VAL A 321 -14.70 -14.34 24.85
CA VAL A 321 -14.23 -13.68 26.09
C VAL A 321 -15.14 -14.04 27.28
N GLY A 322 -16.40 -14.41 27.04
CA GLY A 322 -17.39 -14.64 28.07
C GLY A 322 -17.89 -13.37 28.76
N ALA A 323 -17.71 -12.20 28.13
CA ALA A 323 -18.15 -10.90 28.64
C ALA A 323 -18.43 -9.93 27.48
N GLU A 324 -19.36 -9.00 27.67
CA GLU A 324 -19.66 -7.96 26.68
C GLU A 324 -18.54 -6.91 26.66
N VAL A 325 -17.54 -7.09 25.80
CA VAL A 325 -16.37 -6.22 25.66
C VAL A 325 -16.40 -5.41 24.37
N ILE A 326 -17.14 -5.85 23.37
CA ILE A 326 -17.35 -5.15 22.11
C ILE A 326 -18.85 -4.89 21.94
N ARG A 327 -19.19 -3.60 22.00
CA ARG A 327 -20.53 -3.12 21.76
C ARG A 327 -20.49 -1.88 20.89
N PHE A 328 -21.43 -1.78 19.97
CA PHE A 328 -21.55 -0.66 19.06
C PHE A 328 -22.88 0.06 19.22
N ARG A 329 -22.84 1.37 19.22
CA ARG A 329 -24.01 2.20 18.99
C ARG A 329 -24.30 2.29 17.50
N PRO A 330 -25.58 2.44 17.10
CA PRO A 330 -25.93 2.62 15.70
C PRO A 330 -25.18 3.80 15.09
N TYR A 331 -24.70 3.60 13.85
CA TYR A 331 -24.14 4.70 13.07
C TYR A 331 -25.27 5.66 12.66
N THR A 332 -25.16 6.92 13.02
CA THR A 332 -26.09 7.98 12.63
C THR A 332 -25.32 9.06 11.90
N LEU A 333 -25.85 9.52 10.76
CA LEU A 333 -25.31 10.66 10.01
C LEU A 333 -25.55 12.00 10.71
N GLY A 334 -26.13 11.99 11.91
CA GLY A 334 -26.36 13.14 12.76
C GLY A 334 -27.27 14.19 12.13
N GLU A 335 -27.00 15.46 12.44
CA GLU A 335 -27.80 16.62 12.00
C GLU A 335 -27.89 16.79 10.46
N LEU A 336 -26.92 16.25 9.72
CA LEU A 336 -26.88 16.34 8.26
C LEU A 336 -28.07 15.60 7.63
N ALA A 337 -28.43 14.42 8.13
CA ALA A 337 -29.59 13.66 7.69
C ALA A 337 -30.91 14.41 7.98
N ALA A 338 -30.97 15.07 9.13
CA ALA A 338 -32.13 15.89 9.50
C ALA A 338 -32.24 17.16 8.66
N GLN A 339 -31.15 17.78 8.27
CA GLN A 339 -31.13 18.94 7.38
C GLN A 339 -31.57 18.60 5.95
N VAL A 340 -31.11 17.47 5.40
CA VAL A 340 -31.51 17.01 4.06
C VAL A 340 -32.96 16.57 4.05
N ALA A 341 -33.45 15.91 5.10
CA ALA A 341 -34.87 15.57 5.23
C ALA A 341 -35.76 16.82 5.29
N LYS A 342 -35.30 17.89 5.96
CA LYS A 342 -36.03 19.18 5.96
C LYS A 342 -36.01 19.87 4.59
N GLN A 343 -34.92 19.80 3.85
CA GLN A 343 -34.83 20.39 2.51
C GLN A 343 -35.68 19.64 1.47
N SER A 344 -35.66 18.29 1.53
CA SER A 344 -36.49 17.47 0.62
C SER A 344 -37.96 17.51 0.97
N GLY A 345 -38.34 17.62 2.24
CA GLY A 345 -39.73 17.84 2.66
C GLY A 345 -40.29 19.24 2.27
N GLY A 346 -39.45 20.25 2.20
CA GLY A 346 -39.82 21.58 1.73
C GLY A 346 -40.09 21.68 0.22
N LEU A 347 -39.45 20.83 -0.58
CA LEU A 347 -39.65 20.75 -2.04
C LEU A 347 -40.95 19.98 -2.40
N LEU A 348 -41.41 19.05 -1.59
CA LEU A 348 -42.68 18.31 -1.77
C LEU A 348 -43.90 19.08 -1.26
N ALA A 349 -43.69 20.10 -0.43
CA ALA A 349 -44.78 20.98 0.05
C ALA A 349 -44.97 22.23 -0.81
N ALA A 350 -44.09 22.48 -1.81
CA ALA A 350 -44.13 23.63 -2.72
C ALA A 350 -44.47 23.23 -4.17
N ALA A 351 -44.79 21.97 -4.43
CA ALA A 351 -45.35 21.44 -5.68
C ALA A 351 -46.78 20.96 -5.46
#